data_b1a4cfea75e7b4dfc09e247e65c79679
#
_entry.id   b1a4cfea75e7b4dfc09e247e65c79679
#
_cell.length_a   1.000
_cell.length_b   1.000
_cell.length_c   1.000
_cell.angle_alpha   90.00
_cell.angle_beta   90.00
_cell.angle_gamma   90.00
#
_symmetry.space_group_name_H-M   'P 1'
#
loop_
_entity.id
_entity.type
_entity.pdbx_description
1 polymer ?
#
loop_
_entity_poly.entity_id
_entity_poly.type
_entity_poly.pdbx_seq_one_letter_code
_entity_poly.pdbx_strand_id
1 'polypeptide(L)'
;MSNRFEYEIGKVENGADCVLSVRGDIDLASASDFETSLRTALDGSPSSITIDLAGLTFIDSSGLRVLVSLTKEAESRGARIELRNVPRHAQRVLDITGLSEWFDGQSTPDPSS
;
A
#
# COMPACT_ATOMS: atom_id res chain seq x y z
N MET A 1 -7.35 23.10 1.20
CA MET A 1 -7.79 22.26 0.06
C MET A 1 -7.12 20.90 0.15
N SER A 2 -7.88 19.86 -0.08
CA SER A 2 -7.31 18.52 -0.07
C SER A 2 -6.55 18.26 -1.37
N ASN A 3 -5.51 17.44 -1.31
CA ASN A 3 -4.75 17.02 -2.47
C ASN A 3 -5.47 15.82 -3.11
N ARG A 4 -5.73 15.95 -4.39
CA ARG A 4 -6.44 14.90 -5.11
C ARG A 4 -5.64 13.61 -5.13
N PHE A 5 -6.32 12.50 -4.85
CA PHE A 5 -5.72 11.17 -4.94
C PHE A 5 -5.46 10.80 -6.40
N GLU A 6 -4.25 10.35 -6.68
CA GLU A 6 -3.85 9.85 -7.99
C GLU A 6 -2.98 8.64 -7.81
N TYR A 7 -2.96 7.75 -8.79
CA TYR A 7 -2.12 6.57 -8.73
C TYR A 7 -1.60 6.18 -10.11
N GLU A 8 -0.55 5.38 -10.10
CA GLU A 8 0.08 4.86 -11.30
C GLU A 8 0.55 3.44 -11.01
N ILE A 9 0.27 2.51 -11.94
CA ILE A 9 0.68 1.13 -11.79
C ILE A 9 1.78 0.84 -12.82
N GLY A 10 2.94 0.41 -12.32
CA GLY A 10 4.05 0.00 -13.15
C GLY A 10 4.38 -1.47 -12.92
N LYS A 11 4.81 -2.15 -13.96
CA LYS A 11 5.26 -3.54 -13.86
C LYS A 11 6.77 -3.58 -13.96
N VAL A 12 7.39 -4.41 -13.13
CA VAL A 12 8.82 -4.65 -13.21
C VAL A 12 9.07 -5.61 -14.37
N GLU A 13 10.25 -5.54 -14.98
CA GLU A 13 10.60 -6.33 -16.17
C GLU A 13 10.38 -7.83 -16.03
N ASN A 14 10.53 -8.38 -14.83
CA ASN A 14 10.31 -9.81 -14.60
C ASN A 14 8.83 -10.22 -14.72
N GLY A 15 7.92 -9.26 -14.81
CA GLY A 15 6.48 -9.50 -14.92
C GLY A 15 5.81 -10.01 -13.66
N ALA A 16 6.58 -10.34 -12.62
CA ALA A 16 6.05 -10.91 -11.38
C ALA A 16 5.79 -9.86 -10.32
N ASP A 17 6.45 -8.71 -10.39
CA ASP A 17 6.34 -7.65 -9.41
C ASP A 17 5.64 -6.42 -10.00
N CYS A 18 4.90 -5.75 -9.15
CA CYS A 18 4.13 -4.58 -9.53
C CYS A 18 4.45 -3.44 -8.57
N VAL A 19 4.58 -2.23 -9.07
CA VAL A 19 4.77 -1.04 -8.24
C VAL A 19 3.52 -0.17 -8.40
N LEU A 20 2.85 0.09 -7.28
CA LEU A 20 1.71 1.00 -7.24
C LEU A 20 2.18 2.27 -6.56
N SER A 21 2.31 3.35 -7.33
CA SER A 21 2.67 4.65 -6.80
C SER A 21 1.40 5.44 -6.53
N VAL A 22 1.24 5.92 -5.31
CA VAL A 22 0.06 6.72 -4.93
C VAL A 22 0.52 8.09 -4.46
N ARG A 23 -0.33 9.09 -4.66
CA ARG A 23 -0.07 10.45 -4.20
C ARG A 23 -1.37 11.13 -3.86
N GLY A 24 -1.27 12.20 -3.07
CA GLY A 24 -2.43 12.94 -2.61
C GLY A 24 -2.96 12.40 -1.30
N ASP A 25 -4.21 12.73 -1.02
CA ASP A 25 -4.87 12.34 0.24
C ASP A 25 -5.65 11.05 0.07
N ILE A 26 -5.47 10.13 1.02
CA ILE A 26 -6.31 8.93 1.09
C ILE A 26 -7.21 9.10 2.30
N ASP A 27 -8.43 9.55 2.04
CA ASP A 27 -9.45 9.82 3.06
C ASP A 27 -10.75 9.09 2.68
N LEU A 28 -11.82 9.38 3.39
CA LEU A 28 -13.11 8.74 3.13
C LEU A 28 -13.56 8.93 1.68
N ALA A 29 -13.30 10.11 1.11
CA ALA A 29 -13.72 10.41 -0.26
C ALA A 29 -12.93 9.64 -1.31
N SER A 30 -11.67 9.34 -1.04
CA SER A 30 -10.78 8.67 -2.00
C SER A 30 -10.50 7.20 -1.67
N ALA A 31 -11.04 6.70 -0.56
CA ALA A 31 -10.77 5.32 -0.14
C ALA A 31 -11.19 4.30 -1.21
N SER A 32 -12.32 4.51 -1.90
CA SER A 32 -12.75 3.58 -2.94
C SER A 32 -11.84 3.62 -4.16
N ASP A 33 -11.28 4.78 -4.49
CA ASP A 33 -10.31 4.88 -5.59
C ASP A 33 -9.01 4.17 -5.23
N PHE A 34 -8.59 4.29 -3.98
CA PHE A 34 -7.43 3.57 -3.49
C PHE A 34 -7.66 2.06 -3.54
N GLU A 35 -8.84 1.61 -3.11
CA GLU A 35 -9.20 0.20 -3.20
C GLU A 35 -9.16 -0.28 -4.65
N THR A 36 -9.73 0.49 -5.57
CA THR A 36 -9.73 0.16 -7.00
C THR A 36 -8.32 0.02 -7.52
N SER A 37 -7.40 0.92 -7.12
CA SER A 37 -6.02 0.85 -7.57
C SER A 37 -5.33 -0.44 -7.12
N LEU A 38 -5.55 -0.84 -5.88
CA LEU A 38 -4.97 -2.08 -5.34
C LEU A 38 -5.59 -3.31 -6.00
N ARG A 39 -6.90 -3.32 -6.22
CA ARG A 39 -7.55 -4.44 -6.90
C ARG A 39 -7.07 -4.57 -8.34
N THR A 40 -6.89 -3.46 -9.03
CA THR A 40 -6.36 -3.46 -10.38
C THR A 40 -4.96 -4.07 -10.42
N ALA A 41 -4.13 -3.71 -9.44
CA ALA A 41 -2.80 -4.29 -9.33
C ALA A 41 -2.86 -5.80 -9.06
N LEU A 42 -3.76 -6.23 -8.17
CA LEU A 42 -3.92 -7.64 -7.83
C LEU A 42 -4.46 -8.46 -9.00
N ASP A 43 -5.31 -7.88 -9.83
CA ASP A 43 -5.91 -8.58 -10.97
C ASP A 43 -4.86 -9.01 -12.01
N GLY A 44 -3.69 -8.39 -12.01
CA GLY A 44 -2.57 -8.82 -12.83
C GLY A 44 -1.86 -10.06 -12.30
N SER A 45 -2.31 -10.60 -11.17
CA SER A 45 -1.73 -11.76 -10.50
C SER A 45 -0.24 -11.62 -10.21
N PRO A 46 0.19 -10.49 -9.61
CA PRO A 46 1.60 -10.31 -9.29
C PRO A 46 2.02 -11.19 -8.13
N SER A 47 3.31 -11.50 -8.05
CA SER A 47 3.88 -12.17 -6.87
C SER A 47 4.04 -11.18 -5.72
N SER A 48 4.30 -9.91 -6.05
CA SER A 48 4.40 -8.86 -5.04
C SER A 48 3.89 -7.53 -5.60
N ILE A 49 3.38 -6.71 -4.69
CA ILE A 49 3.01 -5.34 -5.00
C ILE A 49 3.77 -4.45 -4.03
N THR A 50 4.58 -3.54 -4.56
CA THR A 50 5.22 -2.51 -3.75
C THR A 50 4.37 -1.26 -3.87
N ILE A 51 3.88 -0.76 -2.73
CA ILE A 51 3.13 0.50 -2.71
C ILE A 51 4.11 1.60 -2.35
N ASP A 52 4.35 2.49 -3.32
CA ASP A 52 5.24 3.62 -3.14
C ASP A 52 4.43 4.79 -2.62
N LEU A 53 4.71 5.21 -1.40
CA LEU A 53 3.98 6.25 -0.69
C LEU A 53 4.69 7.61 -0.70
N ALA A 54 5.70 7.77 -1.54
CA ALA A 54 6.49 9.02 -1.57
C ALA A 54 5.62 10.26 -1.77
N GLY A 55 4.56 10.15 -2.56
CA GLY A 55 3.67 11.28 -2.85
C GLY A 55 2.45 11.38 -1.95
N LEU A 56 2.35 10.52 -0.94
CA LEU A 56 1.21 10.52 -0.03
C LEU A 56 1.25 11.75 0.87
N THR A 57 0.18 12.54 0.88
CA THR A 57 0.08 13.76 1.69
C THR A 57 -0.76 13.58 2.95
N PHE A 58 -1.65 12.58 2.97
CA PHE A 58 -2.50 12.33 4.12
C PHE A 58 -3.12 10.93 4.00
N ILE A 59 -3.29 10.27 5.11
CA ILE A 59 -4.05 9.02 5.18
C ILE A 59 -4.80 8.95 6.50
N ASP A 60 -6.08 8.59 6.45
CA ASP A 60 -6.90 8.41 7.65
C ASP A 60 -7.30 6.93 7.81
N SER A 61 -8.19 6.67 8.76
CA SER A 61 -8.62 5.31 9.06
C SER A 61 -9.31 4.63 7.88
N SER A 62 -9.96 5.40 7.00
CA SER A 62 -10.60 4.84 5.81
C SER A 62 -9.56 4.23 4.87
N GLY A 63 -8.46 4.96 4.65
CA GLY A 63 -7.36 4.46 3.83
C GLY A 63 -6.65 3.28 4.47
N LEU A 64 -6.44 3.33 5.78
CA LEU A 64 -5.80 2.21 6.49
C LEU A 64 -6.65 0.95 6.41
N ARG A 65 -7.96 1.08 6.50
CA ARG A 65 -8.86 -0.08 6.40
C ARG A 65 -8.72 -0.76 5.03
N VAL A 66 -8.68 0.03 3.97
CA VAL A 66 -8.47 -0.50 2.62
C VAL A 66 -7.12 -1.20 2.54
N LEU A 67 -6.07 -0.56 3.04
CA LEU A 67 -4.72 -1.12 3.00
C LEU A 67 -4.65 -2.48 3.70
N VAL A 68 -5.23 -2.58 4.90
CA VAL A 68 -5.26 -3.83 5.66
C VAL A 68 -6.06 -4.90 4.91
N SER A 69 -7.26 -4.53 4.46
CA SER A 69 -8.15 -5.47 3.78
C SER A 69 -7.52 -6.05 2.51
N LEU A 70 -6.93 -5.19 1.69
CA LEU A 70 -6.33 -5.62 0.44
C LEU A 70 -5.02 -6.38 0.66
N THR A 71 -4.29 -6.08 1.73
CA THR A 71 -3.10 -6.85 2.06
C THR A 71 -3.48 -8.29 2.45
N LYS A 72 -4.56 -8.44 3.21
CA LYS A 72 -5.06 -9.79 3.56
C LYS A 72 -5.53 -10.53 2.33
N GLU A 73 -6.21 -9.85 1.42
CA GLU A 73 -6.65 -10.47 0.19
C GLU A 73 -5.45 -10.87 -0.68
N ALA A 74 -4.44 -10.05 -0.75
CA ALA A 74 -3.21 -10.37 -1.48
C ALA A 74 -2.56 -11.63 -0.93
N GLU A 75 -2.45 -11.73 0.39
CA GLU A 75 -1.89 -12.92 1.03
C GLU A 75 -2.66 -14.18 0.66
N SER A 76 -3.99 -14.09 0.63
CA SER A 76 -4.82 -15.25 0.27
C SER A 76 -4.61 -15.68 -1.17
N ARG A 77 -4.11 -14.79 -2.01
CA ARG A 77 -3.77 -15.09 -3.41
C ARG A 77 -2.30 -15.43 -3.61
N GLY A 78 -1.53 -15.49 -2.52
CA GLY A 78 -0.10 -15.76 -2.60
C GLY A 78 0.75 -14.56 -2.99
N ALA A 79 0.18 -13.36 -3.00
CA ALA A 79 0.90 -12.14 -3.30
C ALA A 79 1.35 -11.46 -2.01
N ARG A 80 2.45 -10.71 -2.11
CA ARG A 80 2.99 -9.96 -0.97
C ARG A 80 2.84 -8.47 -1.22
N ILE A 81 2.46 -7.72 -0.19
CA ILE A 81 2.41 -6.27 -0.27
C ILE A 81 3.52 -5.69 0.60
N GLU A 82 4.32 -4.81 0.01
CA GLU A 82 5.38 -4.09 0.70
C GLU A 82 5.13 -2.60 0.57
N LEU A 83 5.49 -1.84 1.60
CA LEU A 83 5.40 -0.38 1.58
C LEU A 83 6.78 0.21 1.36
N ARG A 84 6.87 1.26 0.55
CA ARG A 84 8.12 1.93 0.26
C ARG A 84 7.94 3.44 0.36
N ASN A 85 8.99 4.12 0.82
CA ASN A 85 9.01 5.58 0.94
C ASN A 85 7.86 6.11 1.80
N VAL A 86 7.62 5.45 2.93
CA VAL A 86 6.54 5.82 3.84
C VAL A 86 6.83 7.19 4.43
N PRO A 87 5.98 8.21 4.20
CA PRO A 87 6.20 9.52 4.80
C PRO A 87 6.09 9.45 6.32
N ARG A 88 6.75 10.38 7.00
CA ARG A 88 6.78 10.39 8.46
C ARG A 88 5.37 10.41 9.07
N HIS A 89 4.45 11.20 8.50
CA HIS A 89 3.08 11.27 9.03
C HIS A 89 2.36 9.93 8.91
N ALA A 90 2.59 9.21 7.82
CA ALA A 90 1.99 7.88 7.62
C ALA A 90 2.66 6.84 8.53
N GLN A 91 3.98 6.91 8.67
CA GLN A 91 4.70 6.01 9.57
C GLN A 91 4.20 6.15 11.00
N ARG A 92 3.94 7.38 11.44
CA ARG A 92 3.40 7.64 12.78
C ARG A 92 2.05 6.98 12.98
N VAL A 93 1.17 7.05 11.98
CA VAL A 93 -0.15 6.40 12.05
C VAL A 93 0.01 4.89 12.10
N LEU A 94 0.90 4.32 11.29
CA LEU A 94 1.18 2.88 11.31
C LEU A 94 1.72 2.45 12.68
N ASP A 95 2.60 3.24 13.28
CA ASP A 95 3.18 2.94 14.59
C ASP A 95 2.12 2.95 15.69
N ILE A 96 1.27 3.97 15.69
CA ILE A 96 0.22 4.12 16.72
C ILE A 96 -0.80 3.00 16.63
N THR A 97 -1.13 2.54 15.44
CA THR A 97 -2.13 1.49 15.24
C THR A 97 -1.56 0.08 15.34
N GLY A 98 -0.25 -0.07 15.46
CA GLY A 98 0.42 -1.36 15.48
C GLY A 98 0.60 -1.98 14.09
N LEU A 99 0.17 -1.29 13.05
CA LEU A 99 0.27 -1.80 11.69
C LEU A 99 1.70 -1.82 11.17
N SER A 100 2.56 -0.97 11.73
CA SER A 100 3.97 -0.94 11.37
C SER A 100 4.61 -2.32 11.54
N GLU A 101 4.38 -2.95 12.69
CA GLU A 101 4.90 -4.30 12.96
C GLU A 101 4.28 -5.34 12.03
N TRP A 102 3.01 -5.19 11.73
CA TRP A 102 2.33 -6.12 10.86
C TRP A 102 2.90 -6.06 9.44
N PHE A 103 3.16 -4.86 8.91
CA PHE A 103 3.78 -4.73 7.59
C PHE A 103 5.23 -5.17 7.59
N ASP A 104 5.95 -4.96 8.67
CA ASP A 104 7.32 -5.46 8.80
C ASP A 104 7.33 -6.98 8.78
N GLY A 105 6.32 -7.61 9.37
CA GLY A 105 6.17 -9.07 9.33
C GLY A 105 5.77 -9.59 7.95
N GLN A 106 5.14 -8.77 7.12
CA GLN A 106 4.78 -9.10 5.74
C GLN A 106 5.96 -8.93 4.80
N SER A 107 6.83 -7.99 5.10
CA SER A 107 8.02 -7.75 4.30
C SER A 107 9.00 -8.90 4.45
N THR A 108 10.00 -8.95 3.57
CA THR A 108 11.09 -9.89 3.70
C THR A 108 11.69 -9.73 5.09
N PRO A 109 11.72 -10.80 5.90
CA PRO A 109 12.27 -10.69 7.24
C PRO A 109 13.70 -10.19 7.23
N ASP A 110 13.99 -9.26 8.12
CA ASP A 110 15.35 -8.83 8.33
C ASP A 110 16.10 -9.97 9.02
N PRO A 111 17.11 -10.53 8.40
CA PRO A 111 17.81 -11.67 8.98
C PRO A 111 18.55 -11.34 10.27
N SER A 112 18.69 -10.04 10.58
CA SER A 112 19.34 -9.63 11.82
C SER A 112 18.35 -9.48 12.97
N SER A 113 17.07 -9.55 12.73
CA SER A 113 16.06 -9.39 13.78
C SER A 113 15.57 -10.70 14.31
#